data_cd723154d09ca8c099b281f1fcc53e5e
#
_entry.id   cd723154d09ca8c099b281f1fcc53e5e
#
_cell.length_a   1.000
_cell.length_b   1.000
_cell.length_c   1.000
_cell.angle_alpha   90.00
_cell.angle_beta   90.00
_cell.angle_gamma   90.00
#
_symmetry.space_group_name_H-M   'P 1'
#
loop_
_entity.id
_entity.type
_entity.pdbx_description
1 polymer ?
#
loop_
_entity_poly.entity_id
_entity_poly.type
_entity_poly.pdbx_seq_one_letter_code
_entity_poly.pdbx_strand_id
1 'polypeptide(L)'
;SGLVGSEMCIRDRWGQIVLDDGLFLACDSTLQHKVVSRKTLSSAALGGEGLFNLSLSGQGIAVLESPVPQQELIMFNLQDDEVKIDGNMAIAWSGSLNFTVEKSSKSLIGSAVSGEGLVNVYRGTGSILMAPTA
;
A
#
# COMPACT_ATOMS: atom_id res chain seq x y z
N SER A 1 7.25 14.71 16.58
CA SER A 1 6.73 14.39 15.35
C SER A 1 5.82 15.43 14.81
N GLY A 2 5.64 16.18 14.35
CA GLY A 2 4.71 17.14 13.96
C GLY A 2 4.19 17.06 12.59
N LEU A 3 4.51 16.06 11.86
CA LEU A 3 3.97 16.00 10.56
C LEU A 3 2.70 15.22 10.55
N VAL A 4 1.63 15.90 10.43
CA VAL A 4 0.33 15.29 10.37
C VAL A 4 -0.21 15.54 8.99
N GLY A 5 -0.31 14.48 8.22
CA GLY A 5 -1.15 14.50 7.09
C GLY A 5 -0.59 15.15 5.83
N SER A 6 -0.59 14.42 4.77
CA SER A 6 -0.53 14.97 3.42
C SER A 6 -1.93 14.92 2.86
N GLU A 7 -2.37 16.03 2.30
CA GLU A 7 -3.61 16.04 1.55
C GLU A 7 -3.38 15.34 0.23
N MET A 8 -4.26 14.43 -0.11
CA MET A 8 -4.21 13.73 -1.39
C MET A 8 -5.53 13.91 -2.11
N CYS A 9 -5.47 14.44 -3.31
CA CYS A 9 -6.65 14.58 -4.13
C CYS A 9 -6.86 13.30 -4.95
N ILE A 10 -7.92 12.59 -4.63
CA ILE A 10 -8.29 11.37 -5.35
C ILE A 10 -9.15 11.80 -6.54
N ARG A 11 -8.54 11.85 -7.70
CA ARG A 11 -9.19 12.36 -8.88
C ARG A 11 -8.71 11.60 -10.12
N ASP A 12 -7.83 12.22 -10.87
CA ASP A 12 -7.50 11.71 -12.19
C ASP A 12 -6.51 10.55 -12.19
N ARG A 13 -5.55 10.60 -11.27
CA ARG A 13 -4.46 9.63 -11.26
C ARG A 13 -4.82 8.35 -10.53
N TRP A 14 -5.57 8.48 -9.45
CA TRP A 14 -5.79 7.35 -8.57
C TRP A 14 -7.08 6.59 -8.86
N GLY A 15 -8.17 7.29 -9.19
CA GLY A 15 -9.49 6.67 -9.32
C GLY A 15 -9.93 5.98 -8.05
N GLN A 16 -9.27 4.88 -7.72
CA GLN A 16 -9.40 4.16 -6.47
C GLN A 16 -8.01 4.05 -5.86
N ILE A 17 -7.90 4.35 -4.58
CA ILE A 17 -6.64 4.23 -3.85
C ILE A 17 -6.81 3.23 -2.70
N VAL A 18 -5.81 2.38 -2.53
CA VAL A 18 -5.73 1.45 -1.41
C VAL A 18 -4.69 1.97 -0.44
N LEU A 19 -5.01 1.98 0.85
CA LEU A 19 -4.17 2.54 1.89
C LEU A 19 -3.68 1.46 2.82
N ASP A 20 -2.44 1.60 3.26
CA ASP A 20 -1.90 0.75 4.32
C ASP A 20 -2.53 1.12 5.67
N ASP A 21 -2.42 0.21 6.63
CA ASP A 21 -3.01 0.39 7.96
C ASP A 21 -2.47 1.64 8.64
N GLY A 22 -3.37 2.36 9.30
CA GLY A 22 -3.01 3.52 10.10
C GLY A 22 -2.72 4.80 9.32
N LEU A 23 -2.78 4.74 7.99
CA LEU A 23 -2.49 5.91 7.18
C LEU A 23 -3.67 6.90 7.12
N PHE A 24 -4.87 6.39 7.15
CA PHE A 24 -6.07 7.20 6.97
C PHE A 24 -6.36 8.06 8.19
N LEU A 25 -6.58 9.36 7.99
CA LEU A 25 -7.04 10.27 9.03
C LEU A 25 -8.46 10.77 8.76
N ALA A 26 -8.71 11.28 7.57
CA ALA A 26 -9.99 11.90 7.24
C ALA A 26 -10.17 11.97 5.73
N CYS A 27 -11.41 12.13 5.29
CA CYS A 27 -11.67 12.38 3.88
C CYS A 27 -12.98 13.13 3.70
N ASP A 28 -13.16 13.70 2.51
CA ASP A 28 -14.41 14.28 2.11
C ASP A 28 -15.53 13.23 2.14
N SER A 29 -16.73 13.67 2.47
CA SER A 29 -17.91 12.80 2.47
C SER A 29 -18.28 12.32 1.06
N THR A 30 -17.74 12.96 0.02
CA THR A 30 -17.95 12.54 -1.37
C THR A 30 -17.18 11.29 -1.73
N LEU A 31 -16.19 10.90 -0.93
CA LEU A 31 -15.43 9.68 -1.16
C LEU A 31 -16.15 8.49 -0.56
N GLN A 32 -16.11 7.38 -1.28
CA GLN A 32 -16.63 6.11 -0.82
C GLN A 32 -15.49 5.27 -0.28
N HIS A 33 -15.74 4.55 0.80
CA HIS A 33 -14.75 3.69 1.40
C HIS A 33 -15.25 2.24 1.42
N LYS A 34 -14.31 1.32 1.32
CA LYS A 34 -14.59 -0.09 1.56
C LYS A 34 -13.31 -0.79 2.00
N VAL A 35 -13.49 -1.91 2.66
CA VAL A 35 -12.39 -2.76 3.07
C VAL A 35 -12.13 -3.77 1.96
N VAL A 36 -10.88 -3.87 1.52
CA VAL A 36 -10.46 -4.83 0.51
C VAL A 36 -9.51 -5.85 1.12
N SER A 37 -9.64 -7.10 0.70
CA SER A 37 -8.77 -8.15 1.20
C SER A 37 -7.50 -8.22 0.36
N ARG A 38 -6.38 -8.52 1.03
CA ARG A 38 -5.14 -8.83 0.34
C ARG A 38 -5.19 -10.27 -0.15
N LYS A 39 -4.73 -10.49 -1.35
CA LYS A 39 -4.53 -11.84 -1.86
C LYS A 39 -3.12 -12.28 -1.50
N THR A 40 -3.01 -13.32 -0.71
CA THR A 40 -1.72 -13.87 -0.35
C THR A 40 -1.63 -15.31 -0.85
N LEU A 41 -0.43 -15.72 -1.23
CA LEU A 41 -0.18 -17.09 -1.66
C LEU A 41 -0.31 -18.09 -0.50
N SER A 42 -0.20 -17.63 0.71
CA SER A 42 -0.35 -18.46 1.89
C SER A 42 -1.03 -17.67 3.01
N SER A 43 -2.30 -17.37 2.80
CA SER A 43 -3.09 -16.64 3.78
C SER A 43 -3.10 -17.30 5.16
N ALA A 44 -3.02 -18.64 5.18
CA ALA A 44 -2.98 -19.38 6.42
C ALA A 44 -1.68 -19.17 7.22
N ALA A 45 -0.57 -18.91 6.54
CA ALA A 45 0.72 -18.73 7.19
C ALA A 45 0.87 -17.35 7.85
N LEU A 46 0.04 -16.38 7.48
CA LEU A 46 0.11 -15.03 8.01
C LEU A 46 -0.87 -14.75 9.14
N GLY A 47 -1.55 -15.78 9.63
CA GLY A 47 -2.42 -15.67 10.79
C GLY A 47 -3.68 -14.84 10.61
N GLY A 48 -3.99 -14.41 9.42
CA GLY A 48 -5.21 -13.67 9.12
C GLY A 48 -5.19 -12.20 9.49
N GLU A 49 -4.20 -11.74 10.25
CA GLU A 49 -4.10 -10.33 10.63
C GLU A 49 -3.44 -9.53 9.50
N GLY A 50 -3.89 -8.27 9.33
CA GLY A 50 -3.33 -7.38 8.32
C GLY A 50 -3.66 -7.74 6.89
N LEU A 51 -4.66 -8.58 6.69
CA LEU A 51 -5.07 -9.02 5.35
C LEU A 51 -6.06 -8.06 4.70
N PHE A 52 -6.45 -7.02 5.37
CA PHE A 52 -7.44 -6.06 4.88
C PHE A 52 -6.84 -4.68 4.80
N ASN A 53 -7.22 -3.95 3.79
CA ASN A 53 -6.82 -2.57 3.60
C ASN A 53 -8.05 -1.71 3.33
N LEU A 54 -7.95 -0.44 3.69
CA LEU A 54 -8.98 0.53 3.37
C LEU A 54 -8.80 0.98 1.92
N SER A 55 -9.89 1.02 1.18
CA SER A 55 -9.92 1.54 -0.17
C SER A 55 -10.83 2.76 -0.23
N LEU A 56 -10.37 3.81 -0.89
CA LEU A 56 -11.15 5.03 -1.13
C LEU A 56 -11.35 5.20 -2.62
N SER A 57 -12.53 5.62 -3.02
CA SER A 57 -12.86 5.87 -4.43
C SER A 57 -13.76 7.08 -4.56
N GLY A 58 -13.82 7.63 -5.78
CA GLY A 58 -14.60 8.82 -6.07
C GLY A 58 -13.68 10.02 -6.25
N GLN A 59 -14.28 11.21 -6.12
CA GLN A 59 -13.56 12.46 -6.23
C GLN A 59 -13.64 13.23 -4.93
N GLY A 60 -12.51 13.65 -4.42
CA GLY A 60 -12.43 14.37 -3.18
C GLY A 60 -11.03 14.37 -2.61
N ILE A 61 -10.89 14.90 -1.41
CA ILE A 61 -9.62 15.00 -0.72
C ILE A 61 -9.60 14.00 0.42
N ALA A 62 -8.50 13.27 0.54
CA ALA A 62 -8.21 12.45 1.69
C ALA A 62 -6.99 13.01 2.41
N VAL A 63 -7.02 12.99 3.73
CA VAL A 63 -5.91 13.40 4.59
C VAL A 63 -5.31 12.13 5.18
N LEU A 64 -4.03 11.96 4.92
CA LEU A 64 -3.30 10.76 5.32
C LEU A 64 -2.18 11.13 6.27
N GLU A 65 -1.90 10.26 7.22
CA GLU A 65 -0.77 10.41 8.13
C GLU A 65 0.45 9.73 7.52
N SER A 66 1.42 10.52 7.09
CA SER A 66 2.64 9.98 6.50
C SER A 66 3.67 9.70 7.59
N PRO A 67 4.35 8.53 7.55
CA PRO A 67 5.42 8.24 8.50
C PRO A 67 6.70 9.02 8.23
N VAL A 68 6.80 9.68 7.08
CA VAL A 68 7.96 10.51 6.71
C VAL A 68 7.48 11.85 6.16
N PRO A 69 8.34 12.88 6.14
CA PRO A 69 8.00 14.13 5.48
C PRO A 69 7.61 13.94 4.02
N GLN A 70 6.72 14.77 3.53
CA GLN A 70 6.18 14.64 2.18
C GLN A 70 7.27 14.60 1.10
N GLN A 71 8.33 15.38 1.27
CA GLN A 71 9.42 15.43 0.31
C GLN A 71 10.26 14.15 0.27
N GLU A 72 10.11 13.28 1.25
CA GLU A 72 10.80 11.99 1.26
C GLU A 72 9.96 10.86 0.67
N LEU A 73 8.71 11.13 0.33
CA LEU A 73 7.86 10.14 -0.33
C LEU A 73 8.31 9.92 -1.76
N ILE A 74 8.29 8.66 -2.18
CA ILE A 74 8.69 8.25 -3.51
C ILE A 74 7.48 7.70 -4.24
N MET A 75 7.24 8.19 -5.45
CA MET A 75 6.15 7.72 -6.29
C MET A 75 6.69 6.83 -7.39
N PHE A 76 6.18 5.61 -7.47
CA PHE A 76 6.40 4.73 -8.59
C PHE A 76 5.20 4.74 -9.50
N ASN A 77 5.42 4.88 -10.79
CA ASN A 77 4.38 4.78 -11.80
C ASN A 77 4.66 3.54 -12.63
N LEU A 78 3.75 2.59 -12.60
CA LEU A 78 3.86 1.34 -13.34
C LEU A 78 2.99 1.41 -14.59
N GLN A 79 3.51 0.88 -15.66
CA GLN A 79 2.79 0.76 -16.92
C GLN A 79 2.97 -0.66 -17.44
N ASP A 80 2.01 -1.53 -17.12
CA ASP A 80 2.06 -2.96 -17.38
C ASP A 80 3.39 -3.55 -16.89
N ASP A 81 3.69 -3.29 -15.64
CA ASP A 81 4.98 -3.60 -15.04
C ASP A 81 4.81 -4.18 -13.64
N GLU A 82 5.91 -4.48 -13.00
CA GLU A 82 5.94 -5.09 -11.67
C GLU A 82 6.98 -4.40 -10.81
N VAL A 83 6.65 -4.23 -9.53
CA VAL A 83 7.64 -3.80 -8.53
C VAL A 83 7.46 -4.64 -7.27
N LYS A 84 8.57 -4.97 -6.64
CA LYS A 84 8.63 -5.70 -5.37
C LYS A 84 9.17 -4.75 -4.32
N ILE A 85 8.43 -4.64 -3.22
CA ILE A 85 8.78 -3.73 -2.12
C ILE A 85 8.80 -4.53 -0.83
N ASP A 86 9.90 -4.44 -0.12
CA ASP A 86 10.06 -5.12 1.16
C ASP A 86 9.32 -4.36 2.26
N GLY A 87 8.81 -5.13 3.22
CA GLY A 87 8.21 -4.59 4.43
C GLY A 87 6.99 -3.72 4.16
N ASN A 88 6.84 -2.71 5.00
CA ASN A 88 5.68 -1.82 5.00
C ASN A 88 5.97 -0.45 4.36
N MET A 89 6.91 -0.41 3.45
CA MET A 89 7.31 0.86 2.85
C MET A 89 6.29 1.41 1.86
N ALA A 90 5.52 0.54 1.20
CA ALA A 90 4.43 1.02 0.34
C ALA A 90 3.25 1.41 1.19
N ILE A 91 2.87 2.68 1.18
CA ILE A 91 1.82 3.20 2.06
C ILE A 91 0.49 3.40 1.35
N ALA A 92 0.51 3.58 0.03
CA ALA A 92 -0.71 3.74 -0.76
C ALA A 92 -0.46 3.29 -2.19
N TRP A 93 -1.47 2.76 -2.85
CA TRP A 93 -1.33 2.34 -4.24
C TRP A 93 -2.67 2.37 -4.96
N SER A 94 -2.61 2.42 -6.28
CA SER A 94 -3.81 2.41 -7.12
C SER A 94 -4.56 1.09 -6.98
N GLY A 95 -5.88 1.18 -6.93
CA GLY A 95 -6.73 -0.01 -6.88
C GLY A 95 -6.67 -0.87 -8.15
N SER A 96 -6.15 -0.31 -9.24
CA SER A 96 -5.96 -1.05 -10.49
C SER A 96 -4.79 -2.03 -10.44
N LEU A 97 -3.91 -1.92 -9.45
CA LEU A 97 -2.78 -2.82 -9.32
C LEU A 97 -3.18 -4.12 -8.63
N ASN A 98 -2.60 -5.22 -9.08
CA ASN A 98 -2.71 -6.49 -8.40
C ASN A 98 -1.65 -6.56 -7.30
N PHE A 99 -2.11 -6.73 -6.08
CA PHE A 99 -1.24 -6.82 -4.91
C PHE A 99 -1.18 -8.26 -4.40
N THR A 100 0.03 -8.79 -4.26
CA THR A 100 0.25 -10.10 -3.65
C THR A 100 1.43 -10.03 -2.69
N VAL A 101 1.48 -10.98 -1.76
CA VAL A 101 2.63 -11.16 -0.88
C VAL A 101 3.32 -12.45 -1.32
N GLU A 102 4.60 -12.35 -1.65
CA GLU A 102 5.37 -13.45 -2.19
C GLU A 102 6.67 -13.64 -1.40
N LYS A 103 7.26 -14.80 -1.52
CA LYS A 103 8.57 -15.05 -0.92
C LYS A 103 9.65 -14.39 -1.77
N SER A 104 10.57 -13.73 -1.10
CA SER A 104 11.78 -13.21 -1.75
C SER A 104 12.68 -14.36 -2.15
N SER A 105 13.32 -14.25 -3.31
CA SER A 105 14.27 -15.26 -3.77
C SER A 105 15.49 -15.41 -2.85
N LYS A 106 15.76 -14.42 -2.02
CA LYS A 106 16.90 -14.46 -1.09
C LYS A 106 16.62 -15.23 0.20
N SER A 107 15.40 -15.71 0.39
CA SER A 107 14.96 -16.18 1.69
C SER A 107 14.52 -17.64 1.68
N LEU A 108 15.06 -18.44 0.80
CA LEU A 108 14.70 -19.85 0.73
C LEU A 108 15.12 -20.65 1.97
N ILE A 109 16.02 -20.12 2.78
CA ILE A 109 16.53 -20.78 3.97
C ILE A 109 16.30 -19.89 5.17
N GLY A 110 15.48 -20.35 6.12
CA GLY A 110 15.26 -19.68 7.39
C GLY A 110 14.13 -18.69 7.44
N SER A 111 13.67 -18.18 6.32
CA SER A 111 12.60 -17.17 6.28
C SER A 111 11.21 -17.71 6.61
N ALA A 112 11.02 -18.98 6.47
CA ALA A 112 9.73 -19.62 6.75
C ALA A 112 9.37 -19.59 8.24
N VAL A 113 10.34 -19.34 9.11
CA VAL A 113 10.16 -19.39 10.56
C VAL A 113 9.85 -18.00 11.13
N SER A 114 10.38 -16.92 10.55
CA SER A 114 10.30 -15.58 11.11
C SER A 114 9.38 -14.64 10.33
N GLY A 115 8.86 -15.05 9.18
CA GLY A 115 8.13 -14.15 8.30
C GLY A 115 9.03 -13.20 7.52
N GLU A 116 10.33 -13.22 7.76
CA GLU A 116 11.29 -12.46 6.98
C GLU A 116 11.40 -13.04 5.58
N GLY A 117 11.70 -12.20 4.62
CA GLY A 117 11.83 -12.63 3.23
C GLY A 117 10.53 -12.63 2.45
N LEU A 118 9.48 -12.09 3.03
CA LEU A 118 8.27 -11.82 2.28
C LEU A 118 8.38 -10.43 1.65
N VAL A 119 7.95 -10.33 0.41
CA VAL A 119 7.89 -9.07 -0.29
C VAL A 119 6.48 -8.81 -0.79
N ASN A 120 6.12 -7.56 -0.81
CA ASN A 120 4.88 -7.11 -1.40
C ASN A 120 5.11 -6.88 -2.89
N VAL A 121 4.28 -7.48 -3.72
CA VAL A 121 4.43 -7.41 -5.17
C VAL A 121 3.22 -6.70 -5.76
N TYR A 122 3.49 -5.68 -6.55
CA TYR A 122 2.48 -4.87 -7.23
C TYR A 122 2.67 -5.03 -8.73
N ARG A 123 1.61 -5.43 -9.43
CA ARG A 123 1.66 -5.69 -10.88
C ARG A 123 0.53 -4.95 -11.56
N GLY A 124 0.81 -4.44 -12.74
CA GLY A 124 -0.16 -3.82 -13.61
C GLY A 124 0.18 -2.39 -13.96
N THR A 125 -0.87 -1.59 -14.12
CA THR A 125 -0.74 -0.17 -14.45
C THR A 125 -1.36 0.66 -13.33
N GLY A 126 -0.57 1.55 -12.77
CA GLY A 126 -1.00 2.41 -11.67
C GLY A 126 0.17 3.02 -10.95
N SER A 127 -0.10 3.61 -9.81
CA SER A 127 0.92 4.30 -9.01
C SER A 127 1.03 3.69 -7.63
N ILE A 128 2.22 3.76 -7.06
CA ILE A 128 2.51 3.33 -5.69
C ILE A 128 3.24 4.46 -4.99
N LEU A 129 2.77 4.81 -3.80
CA LEU A 129 3.44 5.78 -2.94
C LEU A 129 4.21 5.03 -1.87
N MET A 130 5.50 5.27 -1.81
CA MET A 130 6.40 4.60 -0.89
C MET A 130 7.00 5.59 0.10
N ALA A 131 7.01 5.21 1.37
CA ALA A 131 7.70 5.94 2.42
C ALA A 131 8.91 5.11 2.84
N PRO A 132 10.12 5.49 2.39
CA PRO A 132 11.32 4.73 2.76
C PRO A 132 11.67 4.99 4.21
N THR A 133 11.33 4.05 5.06
CA THR A 133 11.66 4.11 6.50
C THR A 133 12.79 3.13 6.80
N ALA A 134 13.58 3.49 7.75
CA ALA A 134 14.67 2.63 8.18
C ALA A 134 14.12 1.41 8.94
#